data_7d5d1fcc7a3d8a669202b8de8d84664d
#
_entry.id   7d5d1fcc7a3d8a669202b8de8d84664d
#
_cell.length_a   1.000
_cell.length_b   1.000
_cell.length_c   1.000
_cell.angle_alpha   90.00
_cell.angle_beta   90.00
_cell.angle_gamma   90.00
#
_symmetry.space_group_name_H-M   'P 1'
#
loop_
_entity.id
_entity.type
_entity.pdbx_description
1 polymer ?
#
loop_
_entity_poly.entity_id
_entity_poly.type
_entity_poly.pdbx_seq_one_letter_code
_entity_poly.pdbx_strand_id
1 'polypeptide(L)'
;MLKVDNLQFSYSKNGRLVLNGASLELKQGEIGILLGKNGSGKTTLFKNILGIEKPKSGTIDFEGENLLKMNRRERARRIAYVPQHIHFGDLSVLDSVLMGRVSYFGMKASHEDYIAVEKILEDMELTNFASRSAEALSGGEKQKIAIARAMAQEPKLMVFDEPTGNLDIANEQLIIQEAKKLAREKNISILSSLHDLNQALYFGDRFFLLKNGQVKYAGGKEIITEGVIKDIFDIDIKIVEINNQKVILGGYHNER
;
A
#
# COMPACT_ATOMS: atom_id res chain seq x y z
N MET A 1 -5.49 14.24 3.10
CA MET A 1 -4.60 13.83 4.21
C MET A 1 -5.24 12.67 4.94
N LEU A 2 -4.49 11.60 5.17
CA LEU A 2 -4.88 10.48 6.06
C LEU A 2 -4.32 10.76 7.45
N LYS A 3 -5.17 10.67 8.48
CA LYS A 3 -4.77 10.74 9.88
C LYS A 3 -5.32 9.55 10.64
N VAL A 4 -4.45 8.77 11.24
CA VAL A 4 -4.76 7.70 12.19
C VAL A 4 -4.34 8.18 13.55
N ASP A 5 -5.21 8.12 14.55
CA ASP A 5 -4.92 8.60 15.89
C ASP A 5 -5.28 7.57 16.95
N ASN A 6 -4.27 7.20 17.74
CA ASN A 6 -4.35 6.31 18.90
C ASN A 6 -5.15 5.01 18.65
N LEU A 7 -4.90 4.36 17.49
CA LEU A 7 -5.66 3.20 17.04
C LEU A 7 -5.32 1.96 17.87
N GLN A 8 -6.33 1.32 18.46
CA GLN A 8 -6.19 0.07 19.20
C GLN A 8 -7.02 -1.03 18.56
N PHE A 9 -6.42 -2.20 18.38
CA PHE A 9 -7.10 -3.35 17.77
C PHE A 9 -6.60 -4.68 18.35
N SER A 10 -7.51 -5.63 18.50
CA SER A 10 -7.20 -7.06 18.70
C SER A 10 -8.23 -7.92 18.00
N TYR A 11 -7.83 -9.09 17.51
CA TYR A 11 -8.70 -10.04 16.80
C TYR A 11 -9.73 -10.72 17.73
N SER A 12 -9.50 -10.74 19.02
CA SER A 12 -10.47 -11.26 19.99
C SER A 12 -10.81 -10.22 21.07
N LYS A 13 -12.00 -10.33 21.66
CA LYS A 13 -12.52 -9.35 22.63
C LYS A 13 -11.55 -9.11 23.81
N ASN A 14 -10.97 -10.18 24.34
CA ASN A 14 -10.04 -10.16 25.48
C ASN A 14 -8.60 -10.51 25.08
N GLY A 15 -8.27 -10.50 23.79
CA GLY A 15 -6.96 -10.85 23.27
C GLY A 15 -5.94 -9.73 23.41
N ARG A 16 -4.67 -10.10 23.24
CA ARG A 16 -3.57 -9.15 23.16
C ARG A 16 -3.83 -8.12 22.05
N LEU A 17 -3.55 -6.85 22.33
CA LEU A 17 -3.59 -5.80 21.34
C LEU A 17 -2.52 -6.05 20.25
N VAL A 18 -2.97 -6.08 19.00
CA VAL A 18 -2.11 -6.13 17.81
C VAL A 18 -1.72 -4.71 17.39
N LEU A 19 -2.66 -3.77 17.51
CA LEU A 19 -2.39 -2.34 17.47
C LEU A 19 -2.63 -1.78 18.87
N ASN A 20 -1.66 -1.00 19.34
CA ASN A 20 -1.64 -0.50 20.72
C ASN A 20 -1.33 1.00 20.75
N GLY A 21 -2.23 1.81 20.18
CA GLY A 21 -2.06 3.25 20.07
C GLY A 21 -1.29 3.67 18.82
N ALA A 22 -1.50 2.99 17.69
CA ALA A 22 -0.87 3.35 16.44
C ALA A 22 -1.39 4.71 15.94
N SER A 23 -0.47 5.63 15.63
CA SER A 23 -0.78 6.95 15.09
C SER A 23 0.13 7.29 13.91
N LEU A 24 -0.44 7.83 12.82
CA LEU A 24 0.31 8.30 11.66
C LEU A 24 -0.46 9.39 10.92
N GLU A 25 0.29 10.21 10.19
CA GLU A 25 -0.25 11.23 9.29
C GLU A 25 0.45 11.16 7.93
N LEU A 26 -0.33 11.08 6.85
CA LEU A 26 0.13 11.08 5.47
C LEU A 26 -0.58 12.18 4.71
N LYS A 27 0.20 13.08 4.10
CA LYS A 27 -0.34 14.17 3.29
C LYS A 27 -0.82 13.67 1.93
N GLN A 28 -1.63 14.47 1.28
CA GLN A 28 -2.11 14.19 -0.07
C GLN A 28 -0.95 14.17 -1.07
N GLY A 29 -0.94 13.19 -1.97
CA GLY A 29 0.11 13.00 -2.95
C GLY A 29 1.45 12.49 -2.40
N GLU A 30 1.57 12.27 -1.07
CA GLU A 30 2.75 11.64 -0.47
C GLU A 30 2.69 10.11 -0.58
N ILE A 31 3.88 9.51 -0.66
CA ILE A 31 4.09 8.07 -0.55
C ILE A 31 4.63 7.78 0.85
N GLY A 32 3.78 7.19 1.69
CA GLY A 32 4.13 6.72 3.04
C GLY A 32 4.54 5.26 3.01
N ILE A 33 5.67 4.94 3.64
CA ILE A 33 6.16 3.58 3.77
C ILE A 33 6.02 3.10 5.22
N LEU A 34 5.29 2.01 5.40
CA LEU A 34 5.12 1.34 6.68
C LEU A 34 6.15 0.21 6.82
N LEU A 35 7.12 0.39 7.68
CA LEU A 35 8.20 -0.55 7.96
C LEU A 35 8.03 -1.21 9.33
N GLY A 36 8.54 -2.43 9.49
CA GLY A 36 8.53 -3.15 10.77
C GLY A 36 8.64 -4.65 10.56
N LYS A 37 9.01 -5.37 11.61
CA LYS A 37 9.12 -6.84 11.60
C LYS A 37 7.80 -7.51 11.21
N ASN A 38 7.89 -8.77 10.79
CA ASN A 38 6.71 -9.60 10.61
C ASN A 38 5.95 -9.72 11.95
N GLY A 39 4.62 -9.60 11.90
CA GLY A 39 3.79 -9.60 13.11
C GLY A 39 3.77 -8.27 13.89
N SER A 40 4.42 -7.20 13.43
CA SER A 40 4.36 -5.88 14.09
C SER A 40 3.00 -5.18 14.01
N GLY A 41 2.11 -5.64 13.09
CA GLY A 41 0.77 -5.10 12.92
C GLY A 41 0.52 -4.34 11.61
N LYS A 42 1.44 -4.36 10.64
CA LYS A 42 1.33 -3.63 9.35
C LYS A 42 0.03 -3.95 8.62
N THR A 43 -0.20 -5.21 8.25
CA THR A 43 -1.42 -5.65 7.55
C THR A 43 -2.68 -5.43 8.40
N THR A 44 -2.58 -5.51 9.73
CA THR A 44 -3.69 -5.20 10.64
C THR A 44 -4.05 -3.71 10.58
N LEU A 45 -3.06 -2.81 10.54
CA LEU A 45 -3.28 -1.39 10.37
C LEU A 45 -3.96 -1.10 9.03
N PHE A 46 -3.50 -1.72 7.94
CA PHE A 46 -4.14 -1.61 6.62
C PHE A 46 -5.60 -2.08 6.65
N LYS A 47 -5.88 -3.24 7.26
CA LYS A 47 -7.26 -3.75 7.38
C LYS A 47 -8.19 -2.81 8.15
N ASN A 48 -7.66 -2.11 9.16
CA ASN A 48 -8.44 -1.08 9.89
C ASN A 48 -8.69 0.15 9.01
N ILE A 49 -7.68 0.66 8.28
CA ILE A 49 -7.83 1.80 7.35
C ILE A 49 -8.85 1.47 6.25
N LEU A 50 -8.76 0.26 5.69
CA LEU A 50 -9.69 -0.24 4.67
C LEU A 50 -11.09 -0.51 5.23
N GLY A 51 -11.24 -0.58 6.57
CA GLY A 51 -12.50 -0.92 7.24
C GLY A 51 -12.92 -2.37 7.07
N ILE A 52 -11.97 -3.25 6.77
CA ILE A 52 -12.14 -4.71 6.81
C ILE A 52 -12.28 -5.14 8.27
N GLU A 53 -11.45 -4.56 9.14
CA GLU A 53 -11.48 -4.75 10.59
C GLU A 53 -11.91 -3.46 11.28
N LYS A 54 -12.64 -3.58 12.39
CA LYS A 54 -13.10 -2.44 13.19
C LYS A 54 -12.22 -2.29 14.43
N PRO A 55 -11.58 -1.11 14.65
CA PRO A 55 -10.75 -0.89 15.82
C PRO A 55 -11.59 -0.88 17.11
N LYS A 56 -10.94 -1.16 18.24
CA LYS A 56 -11.54 -1.05 19.59
C LYS A 56 -11.67 0.41 20.02
N SER A 57 -10.67 1.22 19.68
CA SER A 57 -10.62 2.66 19.96
C SER A 57 -9.71 3.38 18.98
N GLY A 58 -9.71 4.70 19.02
CA GLY A 58 -8.97 5.57 18.12
C GLY A 58 -9.84 6.02 16.95
N THR A 59 -9.26 6.87 16.09
CA THR A 59 -9.93 7.41 14.90
C THR A 59 -9.09 7.21 13.65
N ILE A 60 -9.77 7.16 12.51
CA ILE A 60 -9.15 7.16 11.19
C ILE A 60 -9.90 8.20 10.36
N ASP A 61 -9.24 9.32 10.10
CA ASP A 61 -9.81 10.42 9.34
C ASP A 61 -9.09 10.54 7.99
N PHE A 62 -9.88 10.69 6.93
CA PHE A 62 -9.37 10.92 5.59
C PHE A 62 -10.11 12.10 4.96
N GLU A 63 -9.36 13.12 4.52
CA GLU A 63 -9.91 14.37 3.99
C GLU A 63 -10.92 15.07 4.91
N GLY A 64 -10.73 14.96 6.23
CA GLY A 64 -11.61 15.56 7.25
C GLY A 64 -12.86 14.74 7.58
N GLU A 65 -13.01 13.57 6.96
CA GLU A 65 -14.13 12.66 7.22
C GLU A 65 -13.66 11.39 7.94
N ASN A 66 -14.42 10.97 8.96
CA ASN A 66 -14.08 9.76 9.73
C ASN A 66 -14.43 8.50 8.94
N LEU A 67 -13.40 7.73 8.51
CA LEU A 67 -13.56 6.52 7.72
C LEU A 67 -14.38 5.44 8.44
N LEU A 68 -14.36 5.41 9.78
CA LEU A 68 -15.09 4.40 10.54
C LEU A 68 -16.61 4.60 10.49
N LYS A 69 -17.06 5.80 10.14
CA LYS A 69 -18.47 6.16 9.98
C LYS A 69 -18.99 6.03 8.56
N MET A 70 -18.09 5.90 7.57
CA MET A 70 -18.47 5.74 6.17
C MET A 70 -19.05 4.35 5.91
N ASN A 71 -20.03 4.27 5.01
CA ASN A 71 -20.47 2.99 4.48
C ASN A 71 -19.40 2.38 3.55
N ARG A 72 -19.53 1.08 3.26
CA ARG A 72 -18.54 0.34 2.46
C ARG A 72 -18.36 0.90 1.05
N ARG A 73 -19.46 1.34 0.42
CA ARG A 73 -19.48 1.86 -0.96
C ARG A 73 -18.76 3.22 -1.05
N GLU A 74 -19.04 4.13 -0.12
CA GLU A 74 -18.34 5.42 -0.03
C GLU A 74 -16.85 5.25 0.21
N ARG A 75 -16.48 4.36 1.12
CA ARG A 75 -15.07 4.07 1.41
C ARG A 75 -14.37 3.47 0.21
N ALA A 76 -15.00 2.53 -0.52
CA ALA A 76 -14.44 1.89 -1.70
C ALA A 76 -14.19 2.87 -2.87
N ARG A 77 -14.88 4.00 -2.93
CA ARG A 77 -14.62 5.08 -3.90
C ARG A 77 -13.47 5.99 -3.51
N ARG A 78 -13.02 5.94 -2.27
CA ARG A 78 -11.95 6.82 -1.75
C ARG A 78 -10.64 6.11 -1.53
N ILE A 79 -10.71 4.83 -1.16
CA ILE A 79 -9.55 4.03 -0.78
C ILE A 79 -9.55 2.73 -1.55
N ALA A 80 -8.49 2.50 -2.31
CA ALA A 80 -8.26 1.24 -3.00
C ALA A 80 -7.17 0.42 -2.33
N TYR A 81 -7.21 -0.88 -2.54
CA TYR A 81 -6.27 -1.84 -1.96
C TYR A 81 -5.62 -2.71 -3.02
N VAL A 82 -4.30 -2.78 -2.98
CA VAL A 82 -3.49 -3.71 -3.76
C VAL A 82 -2.87 -4.71 -2.79
N PRO A 83 -3.36 -5.95 -2.72
CA PRO A 83 -2.88 -6.97 -1.80
C PRO A 83 -1.56 -7.58 -2.26
N GLN A 84 -0.85 -8.22 -1.33
CA GLN A 84 0.39 -8.97 -1.61
C GLN A 84 0.17 -10.14 -2.56
N HIS A 85 -0.92 -10.89 -2.35
CA HIS A 85 -1.28 -12.03 -3.20
C HIS A 85 -2.55 -11.72 -3.97
N ILE A 86 -2.49 -11.90 -5.27
CA ILE A 86 -3.55 -11.54 -6.18
C ILE A 86 -4.02 -12.80 -6.90
N HIS A 87 -5.33 -13.08 -6.80
CA HIS A 87 -6.02 -14.11 -7.56
C HIS A 87 -7.17 -13.46 -8.30
N PHE A 88 -7.22 -13.67 -9.60
CA PHE A 88 -8.26 -13.13 -10.48
C PHE A 88 -9.32 -14.16 -10.82
N GLY A 89 -9.07 -15.45 -10.54
CA GLY A 89 -9.95 -16.55 -10.97
C GLY A 89 -10.01 -16.64 -12.49
N ASP A 90 -11.19 -16.93 -13.02
CA ASP A 90 -11.41 -17.10 -14.46
C ASP A 90 -11.73 -15.78 -15.20
N LEU A 91 -11.49 -14.64 -14.57
CA LEU A 91 -11.80 -13.32 -15.16
C LEU A 91 -10.79 -12.96 -16.26
N SER A 92 -11.28 -12.29 -17.30
CA SER A 92 -10.43 -11.59 -18.25
C SER A 92 -9.73 -10.40 -17.58
N VAL A 93 -8.69 -9.86 -18.22
CA VAL A 93 -8.05 -8.61 -17.75
C VAL A 93 -9.06 -7.48 -17.68
N LEU A 94 -9.89 -7.32 -18.74
CA LEU A 94 -10.95 -6.31 -18.78
C LEU A 94 -11.90 -6.46 -17.59
N ASP A 95 -12.44 -7.67 -17.38
CA ASP A 95 -13.39 -7.92 -16.29
C ASP A 95 -12.75 -7.73 -14.92
N SER A 96 -11.49 -8.14 -14.78
CA SER A 96 -10.71 -7.95 -13.54
C SER A 96 -10.57 -6.47 -13.16
N VAL A 97 -10.32 -5.59 -14.13
CA VAL A 97 -10.23 -4.15 -13.91
C VAL A 97 -11.62 -3.55 -13.70
N LEU A 98 -12.64 -4.02 -14.46
CA LEU A 98 -14.03 -3.60 -14.33
C LEU A 98 -14.60 -3.88 -12.94
N MET A 99 -14.15 -4.94 -12.27
CA MET A 99 -14.49 -5.21 -10.86
C MET A 99 -14.11 -4.07 -9.91
N GLY A 100 -13.12 -3.24 -10.26
CA GLY A 100 -12.81 -2.01 -9.52
C GLY A 100 -13.97 -1.00 -9.53
N ARG A 101 -14.82 -1.02 -10.56
CA ARG A 101 -15.98 -0.13 -10.71
C ARG A 101 -17.23 -0.57 -9.95
N VAL A 102 -17.21 -1.71 -9.24
CA VAL A 102 -18.39 -2.26 -8.52
C VAL A 102 -19.03 -1.25 -7.57
N SER A 103 -18.26 -0.34 -6.98
CA SER A 103 -18.80 0.72 -6.13
C SER A 103 -19.63 1.75 -6.91
N TYR A 104 -19.52 1.81 -8.24
CA TYR A 104 -20.25 2.71 -9.14
C TYR A 104 -21.45 2.01 -9.78
N PHE A 105 -21.44 0.67 -9.91
CA PHE A 105 -22.51 -0.07 -10.53
C PHE A 105 -23.87 0.17 -9.85
N GLY A 106 -24.92 0.22 -10.72
CA GLY A 106 -26.28 -0.07 -10.30
C GLY A 106 -26.51 -1.59 -10.28
N MET A 107 -27.41 -2.09 -11.14
CA MET A 107 -27.62 -3.54 -11.32
C MET A 107 -26.53 -4.20 -12.18
N LYS A 108 -25.89 -3.44 -13.07
CA LYS A 108 -24.80 -3.86 -13.96
C LYS A 108 -23.89 -2.66 -14.29
N ALA A 109 -22.72 -2.94 -14.84
CA ALA A 109 -21.81 -1.92 -15.36
C ALA A 109 -22.47 -1.08 -16.45
N SER A 110 -22.25 0.22 -16.45
CA SER A 110 -22.70 1.17 -17.46
C SER A 110 -21.70 1.31 -18.61
N HIS A 111 -22.08 1.99 -19.68
CA HIS A 111 -21.15 2.29 -20.78
C HIS A 111 -19.99 3.17 -20.32
N GLU A 112 -20.24 4.13 -19.42
CA GLU A 112 -19.20 4.96 -18.82
C GLU A 112 -18.18 4.16 -18.01
N ASP A 113 -18.61 3.08 -17.35
CA ASP A 113 -17.70 2.19 -16.62
C ASP A 113 -16.73 1.48 -17.55
N TYR A 114 -17.21 1.02 -18.73
CA TYR A 114 -16.35 0.42 -19.76
C TYR A 114 -15.36 1.43 -20.34
N ILE A 115 -15.81 2.65 -20.70
CA ILE A 115 -14.92 3.71 -21.19
C ILE A 115 -13.82 4.02 -20.16
N ALA A 116 -14.18 4.12 -18.87
CA ALA A 116 -13.20 4.38 -17.82
C ALA A 116 -12.17 3.26 -17.71
N VAL A 117 -12.59 2.01 -17.83
CA VAL A 117 -11.70 0.84 -17.79
C VAL A 117 -10.80 0.76 -19.01
N GLU A 118 -11.34 0.98 -20.23
CA GLU A 118 -10.55 1.00 -21.47
C GLU A 118 -9.42 2.03 -21.41
N LYS A 119 -9.71 3.23 -20.91
CA LYS A 119 -8.69 4.26 -20.69
C LYS A 119 -7.61 3.83 -19.68
N ILE A 120 -8.00 3.15 -18.60
CA ILE A 120 -7.03 2.63 -17.62
C ILE A 120 -6.16 1.53 -18.23
N LEU A 121 -6.74 0.65 -19.05
CA LEU A 121 -6.00 -0.39 -19.76
C LEU A 121 -5.00 0.22 -20.76
N GLU A 122 -5.36 1.30 -21.42
CA GLU A 122 -4.45 2.06 -22.30
C GLU A 122 -3.32 2.71 -21.48
N ASP A 123 -3.65 3.47 -20.42
CA ASP A 123 -2.69 4.14 -19.54
C ASP A 123 -1.66 3.15 -18.93
N MET A 124 -2.07 1.89 -18.69
CA MET A 124 -1.26 0.83 -18.08
C MET A 124 -0.62 -0.13 -19.11
N GLU A 125 -0.78 0.13 -20.41
CA GLU A 125 -0.29 -0.74 -21.50
C GLU A 125 -0.85 -2.17 -21.44
N LEU A 126 -2.09 -2.34 -21.01
CA LEU A 126 -2.78 -3.63 -20.86
C LEU A 126 -3.79 -3.92 -21.97
N THR A 127 -4.01 -3.03 -22.92
CA THR A 127 -5.04 -3.15 -23.97
C THR A 127 -4.93 -4.45 -24.77
N ASN A 128 -3.70 -4.86 -25.13
CA ASN A 128 -3.46 -6.08 -25.90
C ASN A 128 -3.75 -7.39 -25.10
N PHE A 129 -3.94 -7.27 -23.80
CA PHE A 129 -4.25 -8.38 -22.92
C PHE A 129 -5.73 -8.40 -22.48
N ALA A 130 -6.53 -7.41 -22.86
CA ALA A 130 -7.89 -7.18 -22.34
C ALA A 130 -8.79 -8.42 -22.31
N SER A 131 -8.75 -9.23 -23.38
CA SER A 131 -9.56 -10.47 -23.51
C SER A 131 -8.88 -11.72 -22.94
N ARG A 132 -7.61 -11.63 -22.52
CA ARG A 132 -6.90 -12.79 -21.96
C ARG A 132 -7.33 -13.06 -20.51
N SER A 133 -7.22 -14.31 -20.08
CA SER A 133 -7.37 -14.65 -18.66
C SER A 133 -6.28 -13.93 -17.86
N ALA A 134 -6.68 -13.16 -16.85
CA ALA A 134 -5.74 -12.44 -15.97
C ALA A 134 -4.84 -13.42 -15.20
N GLU A 135 -5.33 -14.63 -14.91
CA GLU A 135 -4.56 -15.65 -14.18
C GLU A 135 -3.43 -16.26 -15.02
N ALA A 136 -3.53 -16.21 -16.35
CA ALA A 136 -2.52 -16.73 -17.26
C ALA A 136 -1.32 -15.79 -17.50
N LEU A 137 -1.33 -14.59 -16.94
CA LEU A 137 -0.28 -13.59 -17.14
C LEU A 137 0.88 -13.75 -16.15
N SER A 138 2.01 -13.12 -16.46
CA SER A 138 3.19 -13.07 -15.58
C SER A 138 2.90 -12.36 -14.25
N GLY A 139 3.75 -12.54 -13.24
CA GLY A 139 3.61 -11.88 -11.94
C GLY A 139 3.57 -10.35 -12.04
N GLY A 140 4.43 -9.75 -12.85
CA GLY A 140 4.46 -8.31 -13.08
C GLY A 140 3.20 -7.79 -13.78
N GLU A 141 2.70 -8.51 -14.80
CA GLU A 141 1.44 -8.18 -15.47
C GLU A 141 0.25 -8.32 -14.52
N LYS A 142 0.18 -9.37 -13.72
CA LYS A 142 -0.83 -9.53 -12.65
C LYS A 142 -0.81 -8.35 -11.68
N GLN A 143 0.37 -7.88 -11.29
CA GLN A 143 0.49 -6.73 -10.40
C GLN A 143 0.01 -5.45 -11.08
N LYS A 144 0.34 -5.23 -12.38
CA LYS A 144 -0.23 -4.12 -13.17
C LYS A 144 -1.76 -4.18 -13.21
N ILE A 145 -2.36 -5.35 -13.43
CA ILE A 145 -3.82 -5.53 -13.42
C ILE A 145 -4.42 -5.16 -12.05
N ALA A 146 -3.77 -5.55 -10.95
CA ALA A 146 -4.23 -5.19 -9.62
C ALA A 146 -4.21 -3.68 -9.37
N ILE A 147 -3.17 -2.99 -9.83
CA ILE A 147 -3.09 -1.53 -9.77
C ILE A 147 -4.16 -0.91 -10.66
N ALA A 148 -4.34 -1.39 -11.90
CA ALA A 148 -5.38 -0.94 -12.82
C ALA A 148 -6.79 -1.11 -12.20
N ARG A 149 -7.06 -2.26 -11.57
CA ARG A 149 -8.31 -2.50 -10.82
C ARG A 149 -8.49 -1.54 -9.67
N ALA A 150 -7.42 -1.24 -8.93
CA ALA A 150 -7.45 -0.27 -7.85
C ALA A 150 -7.68 1.16 -8.38
N MET A 151 -7.08 1.54 -9.51
CA MET A 151 -7.31 2.83 -10.19
C MET A 151 -8.75 2.99 -10.67
N ALA A 152 -9.39 1.90 -11.11
CA ALA A 152 -10.79 1.92 -11.55
C ALA A 152 -11.78 2.32 -10.44
N GLN A 153 -11.37 2.29 -9.18
CA GLN A 153 -12.14 2.84 -8.06
C GLN A 153 -12.05 4.37 -7.98
N GLU A 154 -11.19 5.03 -8.79
CA GLU A 154 -10.90 6.48 -8.72
C GLU A 154 -10.50 6.93 -7.31
N PRO A 155 -9.55 6.22 -6.66
CA PRO A 155 -9.24 6.45 -5.27
C PRO A 155 -8.43 7.73 -5.07
N LYS A 156 -8.49 8.28 -3.87
CA LYS A 156 -7.58 9.33 -3.40
C LYS A 156 -6.47 8.80 -2.49
N LEU A 157 -6.65 7.57 -1.99
CA LEU A 157 -5.67 6.82 -1.22
C LEU A 157 -5.57 5.40 -1.76
N MET A 158 -4.37 4.95 -2.05
CA MET A 158 -4.09 3.54 -2.35
C MET A 158 -3.27 2.92 -1.21
N VAL A 159 -3.70 1.75 -0.77
CA VAL A 159 -2.97 0.95 0.24
C VAL A 159 -2.33 -0.22 -0.49
N PHE A 160 -1.01 -0.32 -0.43
CA PHE A 160 -0.22 -1.37 -1.05
C PHE A 160 0.39 -2.28 0.03
N ASP A 161 -0.02 -3.53 0.07
CA ASP A 161 0.55 -4.50 1.00
C ASP A 161 1.60 -5.35 0.27
N GLU A 162 2.88 -4.97 0.41
CA GLU A 162 4.03 -5.62 -0.22
C GLU A 162 3.90 -5.79 -1.74
N PRO A 163 3.68 -4.69 -2.50
CA PRO A 163 3.31 -4.75 -3.91
C PRO A 163 4.39 -5.31 -4.83
N THR A 164 5.63 -5.40 -4.35
CA THR A 164 6.80 -5.89 -5.10
C THR A 164 7.22 -7.30 -4.67
N GLY A 165 6.56 -7.88 -3.68
CA GLY A 165 6.86 -9.23 -3.23
C GLY A 165 6.75 -10.27 -4.34
N ASN A 166 7.79 -11.11 -4.49
CA ASN A 166 7.89 -12.18 -5.50
C ASN A 166 7.98 -11.71 -6.96
N LEU A 167 8.35 -10.46 -7.22
CA LEU A 167 8.66 -9.97 -8.55
C LEU A 167 10.18 -10.01 -8.80
N ASP A 168 10.58 -10.08 -10.05
CA ASP A 168 11.96 -9.80 -10.42
C ASP A 168 12.26 -8.30 -10.35
N ILE A 169 13.54 -7.94 -10.34
CA ILE A 169 14.02 -6.56 -10.15
C ILE A 169 13.41 -5.59 -11.18
N ALA A 170 13.25 -6.03 -12.44
CA ALA A 170 12.72 -5.17 -13.50
C ALA A 170 11.22 -4.86 -13.26
N ASN A 171 10.44 -5.88 -12.90
CA ASN A 171 9.03 -5.73 -12.57
C ASN A 171 8.83 -4.92 -11.27
N GLU A 172 9.68 -5.12 -10.23
CA GLU A 172 9.67 -4.29 -9.03
C GLU A 172 9.83 -2.80 -9.34
N GLN A 173 10.85 -2.45 -10.14
CA GLN A 173 11.12 -1.07 -10.53
C GLN A 173 9.94 -0.46 -11.30
N LEU A 174 9.36 -1.24 -12.21
CA LEU A 174 8.20 -0.79 -12.99
C LEU A 174 7.00 -0.47 -12.09
N ILE A 175 6.66 -1.34 -11.13
CA ILE A 175 5.57 -1.11 -10.17
C ILE A 175 5.82 0.13 -9.31
N ILE A 176 7.05 0.34 -8.85
CA ILE A 176 7.42 1.53 -8.09
C ILE A 176 7.28 2.80 -8.94
N GLN A 177 7.71 2.76 -10.21
CA GLN A 177 7.59 3.89 -11.12
C GLN A 177 6.12 4.24 -11.39
N GLU A 178 5.27 3.25 -11.66
CA GLU A 178 3.83 3.45 -11.84
C GLU A 178 3.19 4.06 -10.58
N ALA A 179 3.53 3.54 -9.41
CA ALA A 179 3.02 4.09 -8.15
C ALA A 179 3.48 5.55 -7.93
N LYS A 180 4.74 5.87 -8.23
CA LYS A 180 5.24 7.27 -8.17
C LYS A 180 4.49 8.18 -9.15
N LYS A 181 4.25 7.72 -10.38
CA LYS A 181 3.47 8.45 -11.38
C LYS A 181 2.06 8.75 -10.87
N LEU A 182 1.37 7.75 -10.30
CA LEU A 182 0.06 7.95 -9.69
C LEU A 182 0.07 8.98 -8.57
N ALA A 183 1.07 8.94 -7.69
CA ALA A 183 1.18 9.89 -6.60
C ALA A 183 1.44 11.32 -7.10
N ARG A 184 2.34 11.49 -8.08
CA ARG A 184 2.78 12.81 -8.53
C ARG A 184 1.82 13.46 -9.54
N GLU A 185 1.35 12.68 -10.52
CA GLU A 185 0.53 13.21 -11.62
C GLU A 185 -0.96 13.23 -11.28
N LYS A 186 -1.45 12.19 -10.56
CA LYS A 186 -2.87 12.08 -10.19
C LYS A 186 -3.15 12.52 -8.74
N ASN A 187 -2.10 12.96 -8.01
CA ASN A 187 -2.20 13.44 -6.61
C ASN A 187 -2.86 12.41 -5.67
N ILE A 188 -2.61 11.12 -5.92
CA ILE A 188 -3.10 10.01 -5.11
C ILE A 188 -2.11 9.76 -3.98
N SER A 189 -2.59 9.72 -2.73
CA SER A 189 -1.75 9.31 -1.60
C SER A 189 -1.52 7.79 -1.65
N ILE A 190 -0.32 7.33 -1.34
CA ILE A 190 0.00 5.90 -1.30
C ILE A 190 0.53 5.55 0.09
N LEU A 191 -0.06 4.55 0.72
CA LEU A 191 0.49 3.96 1.95
C LEU A 191 0.90 2.52 1.64
N SER A 192 2.20 2.25 1.65
CA SER A 192 2.76 0.96 1.24
C SER A 192 3.53 0.29 2.36
N SER A 193 3.45 -1.03 2.48
CA SER A 193 4.43 -1.82 3.21
C SER A 193 5.49 -2.36 2.26
N LEU A 194 6.74 -2.39 2.70
CA LEU A 194 7.86 -2.96 1.97
C LEU A 194 8.78 -3.71 2.95
N HIS A 195 9.52 -4.69 2.43
CA HIS A 195 10.52 -5.44 3.20
C HIS A 195 11.94 -4.93 2.94
N ASP A 196 12.25 -4.54 1.72
CA ASP A 196 13.56 -4.03 1.36
C ASP A 196 13.70 -2.55 1.76
N LEU A 197 14.69 -2.26 2.60
CA LEU A 197 14.93 -0.91 3.12
C LEU A 197 15.47 0.05 2.05
N ASN A 198 16.28 -0.44 1.11
CA ASN A 198 16.77 0.38 0.00
C ASN A 198 15.64 0.72 -0.96
N GLN A 199 14.79 -0.26 -1.27
CA GLN A 199 13.59 -0.02 -2.07
C GLN A 199 12.66 0.98 -1.36
N ALA A 200 12.48 0.85 -0.03
CA ALA A 200 11.71 1.79 0.77
C ALA A 200 12.27 3.22 0.67
N LEU A 201 13.59 3.40 0.82
CA LEU A 201 14.27 4.70 0.67
C LEU A 201 14.12 5.30 -0.73
N TYR A 202 14.13 4.45 -1.76
CA TYR A 202 13.94 4.90 -3.14
C TYR A 202 12.49 5.31 -3.41
N PHE A 203 11.53 4.60 -2.85
CA PHE A 203 10.11 4.77 -3.14
C PHE A 203 9.44 5.85 -2.29
N GLY A 204 9.73 5.89 -0.96
CA GLY A 204 8.98 6.66 0.02
C GLY A 204 9.40 8.12 0.16
N ASP A 205 8.42 8.95 0.50
CA ASP A 205 8.61 10.31 0.96
C ASP A 205 8.58 10.38 2.50
N ARG A 206 7.70 9.58 3.12
CA ARG A 206 7.49 9.53 4.56
C ARG A 206 7.53 8.10 5.07
N PHE A 207 8.12 7.91 6.24
CA PHE A 207 8.35 6.59 6.81
C PHE A 207 7.66 6.48 8.17
N PHE A 208 7.04 5.32 8.40
CA PHE A 208 6.38 4.95 9.64
C PHE A 208 6.95 3.61 10.10
N LEU A 209 7.68 3.61 11.20
CA LEU A 209 8.32 2.40 11.70
C LEU A 209 7.51 1.82 12.85
N LEU A 210 6.92 0.66 12.59
CA LEU A 210 5.98 -0.02 13.48
C LEU A 210 6.71 -1.08 14.34
N LYS A 211 6.57 -0.96 15.67
CA LYS A 211 7.06 -1.93 16.64
C LYS A 211 5.98 -2.20 17.68
N ASN A 212 5.66 -3.47 17.94
CA ASN A 212 4.69 -3.88 18.95
C ASN A 212 3.32 -3.17 18.85
N GLY A 213 2.83 -2.97 17.62
CA GLY A 213 1.54 -2.33 17.36
C GLY A 213 1.51 -0.81 17.50
N GLN A 214 2.67 -0.16 17.66
CA GLN A 214 2.81 1.30 17.74
C GLN A 214 3.72 1.82 16.62
N VAL A 215 3.41 2.97 16.05
CA VAL A 215 4.33 3.71 15.20
C VAL A 215 5.32 4.42 16.11
N LYS A 216 6.52 3.84 16.23
CA LYS A 216 7.54 4.34 17.14
C LYS A 216 8.32 5.52 16.58
N TYR A 217 8.52 5.52 15.26
CA TYR A 217 9.20 6.60 14.54
C TYR A 217 8.38 6.98 13.30
N ALA A 218 8.25 8.27 13.04
CA ALA A 218 7.59 8.82 11.87
C ALA A 218 8.32 10.07 11.38
N GLY A 219 8.61 10.15 10.07
CA GLY A 219 9.34 11.28 9.47
C GLY A 219 9.70 11.04 8.01
N GLY A 220 10.54 11.88 7.45
CA GLY A 220 11.15 11.69 6.13
C GLY A 220 12.34 10.71 6.18
N LYS A 221 13.19 10.76 5.17
CA LYS A 221 14.38 9.87 5.07
C LYS A 221 15.40 10.09 6.21
N GLU A 222 15.34 11.24 6.87
CA GLU A 222 16.23 11.58 7.99
C GLU A 222 16.08 10.66 9.18
N ILE A 223 14.88 10.12 9.43
CA ILE A 223 14.66 9.23 10.57
C ILE A 223 15.27 7.83 10.35
N ILE A 224 15.59 7.47 9.11
CA ILE A 224 16.23 6.19 8.80
C ILE A 224 17.71 6.29 9.17
N THR A 225 18.04 5.79 10.35
CA THR A 225 19.39 5.76 10.91
C THR A 225 19.72 4.33 11.38
N GLU A 226 21.01 4.03 11.53
CA GLU A 226 21.48 2.72 12.01
C GLU A 226 20.84 2.35 13.36
N GLY A 227 20.78 3.32 14.27
CA GLY A 227 20.17 3.12 15.60
C GLY A 227 18.67 2.84 15.54
N VAL A 228 17.93 3.54 14.67
CA VAL A 228 16.49 3.32 14.48
C VAL A 228 16.23 1.96 13.84
N ILE A 229 17.01 1.57 12.82
CA ILE A 229 16.88 0.24 12.19
C ILE A 229 17.24 -0.87 13.20
N LYS A 230 18.30 -0.68 13.98
CA LYS A 230 18.62 -1.64 15.06
C LYS A 230 17.50 -1.79 16.08
N ASP A 231 16.90 -0.67 16.52
CA ASP A 231 15.78 -0.73 17.45
C ASP A 231 14.56 -1.45 16.87
N ILE A 232 14.19 -1.20 15.61
CA ILE A 232 12.99 -1.77 15.00
C ILE A 232 13.19 -3.23 14.59
N PHE A 233 14.33 -3.55 13.95
CA PHE A 233 14.55 -4.83 13.29
C PHE A 233 15.48 -5.79 14.06
N ASP A 234 16.17 -5.29 15.11
CA ASP A 234 17.21 -6.00 15.87
C ASP A 234 18.38 -6.50 14.98
N ILE A 235 18.75 -5.69 13.98
CA ILE A 235 19.88 -5.95 13.08
C ILE A 235 20.84 -4.78 13.11
N ASP A 236 22.13 -5.07 13.00
CA ASP A 236 23.16 -4.07 12.76
C ASP A 236 23.31 -3.87 11.24
N ILE A 237 23.29 -2.62 10.80
CA ILE A 237 23.48 -2.22 9.41
C ILE A 237 24.48 -1.09 9.36
N LYS A 238 24.99 -0.79 8.15
CA LYS A 238 25.69 0.45 7.84
C LYS A 238 24.88 1.26 6.83
N ILE A 239 24.80 2.57 7.07
CA ILE A 239 24.22 3.51 6.13
C ILE A 239 25.37 4.32 5.52
N VAL A 240 25.50 4.25 4.19
CA VAL A 240 26.44 5.07 3.42
C VAL A 240 25.68 6.03 2.54
N GLU A 241 26.26 7.17 2.26
CA GLU A 241 25.68 8.16 1.35
C GLU A 241 26.46 8.14 0.03
N ILE A 242 25.77 7.83 -1.08
CA ILE A 242 26.34 7.79 -2.42
C ILE A 242 25.50 8.74 -3.29
N ASN A 243 26.12 9.76 -3.88
CA ASN A 243 25.45 10.78 -4.70
C ASN A 243 24.21 11.39 -4.02
N ASN A 244 24.34 11.79 -2.74
CA ASN A 244 23.27 12.33 -1.90
C ASN A 244 22.09 11.35 -1.68
N GLN A 245 22.30 10.05 -1.86
CA GLN A 245 21.31 9.01 -1.59
C GLN A 245 21.81 8.08 -0.49
N LYS A 246 20.98 7.84 0.52
CA LYS A 246 21.26 6.83 1.54
C LYS A 246 21.15 5.44 0.94
N VAL A 247 22.17 4.62 1.16
CA VAL A 247 22.19 3.20 0.81
C VAL A 247 22.45 2.41 2.08
N ILE A 248 21.61 1.42 2.32
CA ILE A 248 21.72 0.54 3.48
C ILE A 248 22.49 -0.71 3.06
N LEU A 249 23.60 -0.94 3.71
CA LEU A 249 24.38 -2.16 3.59
C LEU A 249 23.95 -3.11 4.72
N GLY A 250 23.53 -4.33 4.35
CA GLY A 250 23.19 -5.37 5.31
C GLY A 250 24.38 -5.68 6.22
N GLY A 251 24.14 -5.81 7.52
CA GLY A 251 25.15 -6.21 8.47
C GLY A 251 25.56 -7.65 8.22
N TYR A 252 26.69 -7.85 7.60
CA TYR A 252 27.39 -9.12 7.75
C TYR A 252 27.96 -9.14 9.17
N HIS A 253 27.52 -10.07 10.00
CA HIS A 253 28.27 -10.38 11.19
C HIS A 253 29.70 -10.78 10.75
N ASN A 254 30.67 -9.92 10.99
CA ASN A 254 32.06 -10.36 11.02
C ASN A 254 32.13 -11.32 12.20
N GLU A 255 32.04 -12.62 11.94
CA GLU A 255 32.53 -13.62 12.88
C GLU A 255 34.01 -13.32 13.09
N ARG A 256 34.34 -12.84 14.29
CA ARG A 256 35.69 -12.80 14.81
C ARG A 256 35.97 -14.08 15.58
#